data_6d861f6b2b6bd496d5f9c91ecdb2fcb7
#
_entry.id   6d861f6b2b6bd496d5f9c91ecdb2fcb7
#
_cell.length_a   1.000
_cell.length_b   1.000
_cell.length_c   1.000
_cell.angle_alpha   90.00
_cell.angle_beta   90.00
_cell.angle_gamma   90.00
#
_symmetry.space_group_name_H-M   'P 1'
#
loop_
_entity.id
_entity.type
_entity.pdbx_description
1 polymer ?
#
loop_
_entity_poly.entity_id
_entity_poly.type
_entity_poly.pdbx_seq_one_letter_code
_entity_poly.pdbx_strand_id
1 'polypeptide(L)'
;MTADQIGFSLLMLAILLYAGKWVRMHWAPAQKLFLPASILGGAIGLLLGPGVLGAIARAVGGEEAPLAQGAIPESMLSIWSDLPGLLINVVFATLLLGVPLPNFNRVWSLAGPQLAFGITLGAGQYVIGILIAALVLAPFFGVPLMAGALIEIGFEGGHGTAAGLQETFAELGFADGADLAVGMATVGVISGIVFGIILI
;
A
#
# COMPACT_ATOMS: atom_id res chain seq x y z
N MET A 1 -4.68 -5.11 -22.90
CA MET A 1 -3.77 -3.96 -22.67
C MET A 1 -2.79 -3.86 -23.82
N THR A 2 -2.61 -2.68 -24.40
CA THR A 2 -1.59 -2.43 -25.42
C THR A 2 -0.30 -1.92 -24.76
N ALA A 3 0.85 -2.08 -25.45
CA ALA A 3 2.13 -1.57 -24.95
C ALA A 3 2.10 -0.04 -24.73
N ASP A 4 1.38 0.67 -25.59
CA ASP A 4 1.23 2.14 -25.50
C ASP A 4 0.43 2.54 -24.24
N GLN A 5 -0.62 1.80 -23.90
CA GLN A 5 -1.40 2.05 -22.68
C GLN A 5 -0.54 1.83 -21.41
N ILE A 6 0.27 0.80 -21.40
CA ILE A 6 1.20 0.55 -20.27
C ILE A 6 2.24 1.67 -20.19
N GLY A 7 2.85 2.04 -21.30
CA GLY A 7 3.84 3.12 -21.36
C GLY A 7 3.27 4.46 -20.90
N PHE A 8 2.07 4.83 -21.34
CA PHE A 8 1.39 6.06 -20.93
C PHE A 8 1.01 6.03 -19.44
N SER A 9 0.54 4.88 -18.96
CA SER A 9 0.23 4.67 -17.55
C SER A 9 1.45 4.85 -16.64
N LEU A 10 2.60 4.30 -17.02
CA LEU A 10 3.87 4.49 -16.30
C LEU A 10 4.36 5.93 -16.33
N LEU A 11 4.18 6.64 -17.46
CA LEU A 11 4.51 8.06 -17.58
C LEU A 11 3.67 8.90 -16.62
N MET A 12 2.36 8.67 -16.57
CA MET A 12 1.47 9.37 -15.63
C MET A 12 1.85 9.08 -14.17
N LEU A 13 2.19 7.83 -13.85
CA LEU A 13 2.67 7.47 -12.51
C LEU A 13 3.97 8.23 -12.17
N ALA A 14 4.90 8.32 -13.11
CA ALA A 14 6.14 9.08 -12.92
C ALA A 14 5.87 10.58 -12.67
N ILE A 15 4.91 11.17 -13.38
CA ILE A 15 4.49 12.57 -13.18
C ILE A 15 3.91 12.76 -11.77
N LEU A 16 3.05 11.84 -11.32
CA LEU A 16 2.49 11.90 -9.96
C LEU A 16 3.57 11.76 -8.88
N LEU A 17 4.52 10.85 -9.06
CA LEU A 17 5.64 10.68 -8.15
C LEU A 17 6.53 11.93 -8.12
N TYR A 18 6.77 12.55 -9.28
CA TYR A 18 7.49 13.81 -9.38
C TYR A 18 6.75 14.95 -8.67
N ALA A 19 5.43 15.06 -8.88
CA ALA A 19 4.59 16.03 -8.18
C ALA A 19 4.62 15.81 -6.66
N GLY A 20 4.52 14.56 -6.20
CA GLY A 20 4.66 14.21 -4.79
C GLY A 20 6.02 14.60 -4.21
N LYS A 21 7.11 14.36 -4.97
CA LYS A 21 8.46 14.81 -4.59
C LYS A 21 8.56 16.32 -4.53
N TRP A 22 7.98 17.02 -5.51
CA TRP A 22 7.96 18.48 -5.53
C TRP A 22 7.22 19.05 -4.33
N VAL A 23 6.03 18.52 -3.99
CA VAL A 23 5.28 18.90 -2.79
C VAL A 23 6.12 18.66 -1.54
N ARG A 24 6.75 17.49 -1.41
CA ARG A 24 7.62 17.18 -0.27
C ARG A 24 8.76 18.20 -0.10
N MET A 25 9.35 18.67 -1.21
CA MET A 25 10.45 19.63 -1.16
C MET A 25 10.02 21.03 -0.71
N HIS A 26 8.76 21.40 -0.95
CA HIS A 26 8.27 22.76 -0.70
C HIS A 26 7.29 22.86 0.48
N TRP A 27 6.82 21.75 1.00
CA TRP A 27 5.85 21.70 2.09
C TRP A 27 6.48 21.22 3.40
N ALA A 28 6.77 22.16 4.30
CA ALA A 28 7.46 21.89 5.55
C ALA A 28 6.78 20.82 6.44
N PRO A 29 5.45 20.72 6.57
CA PRO A 29 4.84 19.63 7.32
C PRO A 29 5.17 18.24 6.77
N ALA A 30 5.20 18.07 5.44
CA ALA A 30 5.56 16.79 4.84
C ALA A 30 7.03 16.40 5.11
N GLN A 31 7.91 17.39 5.21
CA GLN A 31 9.32 17.17 5.58
C GLN A 31 9.46 16.80 7.06
N LYS A 32 8.77 17.52 7.95
CA LYS A 32 8.79 17.27 9.41
C LYS A 32 8.20 15.90 9.77
N LEU A 33 7.17 15.48 9.04
CA LEU A 33 6.54 14.16 9.22
C LEU A 33 7.23 13.05 8.42
N PHE A 34 8.36 13.34 7.77
CA PHE A 34 9.11 12.36 6.96
C PHE A 34 8.25 11.62 5.92
N LEU A 35 7.14 12.23 5.45
CA LEU A 35 6.24 11.58 4.50
C LEU A 35 6.96 11.21 3.21
N PRO A 36 6.88 9.95 2.76
CA PRO A 36 7.42 9.54 1.47
C PRO A 36 6.79 10.28 0.31
N ALA A 37 7.58 10.59 -0.72
CA ALA A 37 7.07 11.23 -1.93
C ALA A 37 5.98 10.39 -2.64
N SER A 38 6.05 9.06 -2.51
CA SER A 38 5.04 8.13 -3.04
C SER A 38 3.67 8.32 -2.40
N ILE A 39 3.59 8.53 -1.09
CA ILE A 39 2.32 8.81 -0.40
C ILE A 39 1.72 10.12 -0.89
N LEU A 40 2.55 11.16 -1.03
CA LEU A 40 2.08 12.46 -1.54
C LEU A 40 1.64 12.37 -3.00
N GLY A 41 2.38 11.63 -3.84
CA GLY A 41 2.00 11.35 -5.22
C GLY A 41 0.70 10.54 -5.31
N GLY A 42 0.54 9.53 -4.47
CA GLY A 42 -0.69 8.75 -4.35
C GLY A 42 -1.88 9.60 -3.91
N ALA A 43 -1.70 10.48 -2.92
CA ALA A 43 -2.73 11.43 -2.49
C ALA A 43 -3.16 12.38 -3.63
N ILE A 44 -2.20 12.90 -4.42
CA ILE A 44 -2.51 13.71 -5.60
C ILE A 44 -3.29 12.87 -6.62
N GLY A 45 -2.88 11.63 -6.88
CA GLY A 45 -3.59 10.71 -7.78
C GLY A 45 -5.03 10.43 -7.32
N LEU A 46 -5.22 10.20 -6.02
CA LEU A 46 -6.55 10.02 -5.42
C LEU A 46 -7.43 11.28 -5.60
N LEU A 47 -6.87 12.45 -5.35
CA LEU A 47 -7.59 13.72 -5.53
C LEU A 47 -7.98 13.96 -6.99
N LEU A 48 -7.13 13.58 -7.94
CA LEU A 48 -7.40 13.72 -9.37
C LEU A 48 -8.24 12.58 -9.96
N GLY A 49 -8.43 11.51 -9.19
CA GLY A 49 -9.16 10.32 -9.61
C GLY A 49 -10.68 10.47 -9.59
N PRO A 50 -11.39 9.40 -9.98
CA PRO A 50 -12.87 9.39 -10.05
C PRO A 50 -13.54 9.53 -8.68
N GLY A 51 -12.86 9.13 -7.60
CA GLY A 51 -13.39 9.16 -6.22
C GLY A 51 -13.53 10.57 -5.65
N VAL A 52 -12.66 11.51 -6.01
CA VAL A 52 -12.72 12.89 -5.48
C VAL A 52 -13.06 13.87 -6.60
N LEU A 53 -12.16 14.10 -7.55
CA LEU A 53 -12.42 15.06 -8.64
C LEU A 53 -13.65 14.64 -9.46
N GLY A 54 -13.78 13.36 -9.80
CA GLY A 54 -14.93 12.84 -10.51
C GLY A 54 -16.23 12.98 -9.71
N ALA A 55 -16.20 12.71 -8.41
CA ALA A 55 -17.38 12.89 -7.55
C ALA A 55 -17.81 14.36 -7.46
N ILE A 56 -16.86 15.28 -7.32
CA ILE A 56 -17.14 16.72 -7.32
C ILE A 56 -17.72 17.17 -8.67
N ALA A 57 -17.12 16.72 -9.79
CA ALA A 57 -17.59 17.05 -11.12
C ALA A 57 -19.03 16.56 -11.36
N ARG A 58 -19.35 15.34 -10.95
CA ARG A 58 -20.72 14.80 -11.00
C ARG A 58 -21.71 15.60 -10.13
N ALA A 59 -21.29 15.97 -8.93
CA ALA A 59 -22.15 16.74 -8.02
C ALA A 59 -22.50 18.14 -8.57
N VAL A 60 -21.58 18.76 -9.34
CA VAL A 60 -21.77 20.12 -9.87
C VAL A 60 -22.41 20.11 -11.26
N GLY A 61 -22.03 19.20 -12.13
CA GLY A 61 -22.41 19.20 -13.54
C GLY A 61 -23.17 17.95 -14.03
N GLY A 62 -23.47 17.01 -13.13
CA GLY A 62 -24.14 15.75 -13.44
C GLY A 62 -23.18 14.70 -14.03
N GLU A 63 -23.74 13.54 -14.40
CA GLU A 63 -22.97 12.39 -14.90
C GLU A 63 -22.25 12.67 -16.24
N GLU A 64 -22.73 13.62 -17.02
CA GLU A 64 -22.12 14.03 -18.31
C GLU A 64 -21.11 15.17 -18.17
N ALA A 65 -20.81 15.61 -16.95
CA ALA A 65 -19.87 16.70 -16.73
C ALA A 65 -18.46 16.34 -17.25
N PRO A 66 -17.73 17.30 -17.83
CA PRO A 66 -16.32 17.13 -18.06
C PRO A 66 -15.63 16.74 -16.75
N LEU A 67 -14.78 15.71 -16.78
CA LEU A 67 -14.13 15.15 -15.60
C LEU A 67 -15.06 14.38 -14.62
N ALA A 68 -16.26 13.98 -15.00
CA ALA A 68 -17.12 13.12 -14.17
C ALA A 68 -16.43 11.80 -13.79
N GLN A 69 -15.49 11.35 -14.59
CA GLN A 69 -14.64 10.17 -14.30
C GLN A 69 -13.26 10.53 -13.70
N GLY A 70 -13.07 11.78 -13.29
CA GLY A 70 -11.76 12.28 -12.84
C GLY A 70 -10.83 12.62 -14.02
N ALA A 71 -9.61 13.02 -13.69
CA ALA A 71 -8.56 13.31 -14.67
C ALA A 71 -7.70 12.06 -15.00
N ILE A 72 -7.85 10.97 -14.24
CA ILE A 72 -7.14 9.70 -14.44
C ILE A 72 -8.14 8.68 -14.96
N PRO A 73 -7.99 8.21 -16.22
CA PRO A 73 -8.89 7.22 -16.82
C PRO A 73 -8.89 5.89 -16.06
N GLU A 74 -10.04 5.25 -15.99
CA GLU A 74 -10.21 3.96 -15.31
C GLU A 74 -9.29 2.87 -15.87
N SER A 75 -9.01 2.92 -17.18
CA SER A 75 -8.04 2.00 -17.80
C SER A 75 -6.62 2.12 -17.24
N MET A 76 -6.21 3.29 -16.75
CA MET A 76 -4.93 3.45 -16.06
C MET A 76 -5.00 2.93 -14.64
N LEU A 77 -6.10 3.13 -13.93
CA LEU A 77 -6.29 2.62 -12.58
C LEU A 77 -6.23 1.09 -12.57
N SER A 78 -6.82 0.45 -13.56
CA SER A 78 -6.73 -1.01 -13.71
C SER A 78 -5.30 -1.50 -13.96
N ILE A 79 -4.48 -0.77 -14.74
CA ILE A 79 -3.07 -1.10 -14.90
C ILE A 79 -2.31 -0.91 -13.57
N TRP A 80 -2.59 0.17 -12.85
CA TRP A 80 -1.91 0.47 -11.59
C TRP A 80 -2.26 -0.52 -10.48
N SER A 81 -3.46 -1.11 -10.48
CA SER A 81 -3.82 -2.15 -9.52
C SER A 81 -2.98 -3.42 -9.67
N ASP A 82 -2.54 -3.74 -10.89
CA ASP A 82 -1.73 -4.94 -11.17
C ASP A 82 -0.21 -4.72 -10.93
N LEU A 83 0.26 -3.45 -11.01
CA LEU A 83 1.68 -3.14 -10.89
C LEU A 83 2.33 -3.59 -9.56
N PRO A 84 1.69 -3.46 -8.38
CA PRO A 84 2.32 -3.88 -7.12
C PRO A 84 2.64 -5.36 -7.09
N GLY A 85 1.73 -6.23 -7.56
CA GLY A 85 1.94 -7.68 -7.63
C GLY A 85 3.09 -8.07 -8.56
N LEU A 86 3.23 -7.36 -9.69
CA LEU A 86 4.35 -7.56 -10.61
C LEU A 86 5.67 -7.04 -10.04
N LEU A 87 5.67 -5.79 -9.56
CA LEU A 87 6.90 -5.11 -9.16
C LEU A 87 7.49 -5.66 -7.88
N ILE A 88 6.68 -6.21 -6.95
CA ILE A 88 7.22 -6.83 -5.74
C ILE A 88 8.11 -8.04 -6.08
N ASN A 89 7.74 -8.82 -7.08
CA ASN A 89 8.54 -9.94 -7.55
C ASN A 89 9.89 -9.47 -8.13
N VAL A 90 9.89 -8.36 -8.88
CA VAL A 90 11.12 -7.76 -9.41
C VAL A 90 12.01 -7.25 -8.29
N VAL A 91 11.44 -6.58 -7.29
CA VAL A 91 12.18 -6.09 -6.10
C VAL A 91 12.85 -7.25 -5.37
N PHE A 92 12.12 -8.32 -5.04
CA PHE A 92 12.69 -9.47 -4.35
C PHE A 92 13.73 -10.21 -5.20
N ALA A 93 13.51 -10.38 -6.50
CA ALA A 93 14.47 -11.01 -7.40
C ALA A 93 15.78 -10.25 -7.49
N THR A 94 15.74 -8.92 -7.38
CA THR A 94 16.93 -8.06 -7.53
C THR A 94 17.61 -7.72 -6.20
N LEU A 95 16.98 -8.00 -5.07
CA LEU A 95 17.43 -7.58 -3.73
C LEU A 95 18.85 -8.02 -3.39
N LEU A 96 19.23 -9.22 -3.81
CA LEU A 96 20.54 -9.81 -3.51
C LEU A 96 21.51 -9.75 -4.71
N LEU A 97 21.10 -9.17 -5.85
CA LEU A 97 21.97 -9.08 -7.02
C LEU A 97 23.18 -8.17 -6.74
N GLY A 98 24.37 -8.71 -6.94
CA GLY A 98 25.62 -7.98 -6.74
C GLY A 98 26.01 -7.76 -5.28
N VAL A 99 25.23 -8.26 -4.32
CA VAL A 99 25.58 -8.16 -2.89
C VAL A 99 26.45 -9.36 -2.49
N PRO A 100 27.68 -9.15 -1.98
CA PRO A 100 28.49 -10.26 -1.46
C PRO A 100 27.82 -10.86 -0.23
N LEU A 101 27.51 -12.15 -0.29
CA LEU A 101 26.90 -12.86 0.82
C LEU A 101 27.96 -13.06 1.94
N PRO A 102 27.75 -12.53 3.13
CA PRO A 102 28.65 -12.73 4.24
C PRO A 102 28.60 -14.18 4.76
N ASN A 103 29.62 -14.60 5.52
CA ASN A 103 29.65 -15.91 6.17
C ASN A 103 28.43 -16.13 7.06
N PHE A 104 27.87 -17.34 7.02
CA PHE A 104 26.66 -17.71 7.75
C PHE A 104 26.70 -17.34 9.24
N ASN A 105 27.81 -17.60 9.93
CA ASN A 105 27.98 -17.25 11.35
C ASN A 105 27.88 -15.74 11.59
N ARG A 106 28.40 -14.93 10.68
CA ARG A 106 28.31 -13.46 10.77
C ARG A 106 26.90 -12.97 10.48
N VAL A 107 26.23 -13.57 9.50
CA VAL A 107 24.82 -13.29 9.20
C VAL A 107 23.98 -13.57 10.44
N TRP A 108 24.15 -14.76 11.05
CA TRP A 108 23.35 -15.16 12.20
C TRP A 108 23.57 -14.27 13.42
N SER A 109 24.80 -13.87 13.70
CA SER A 109 25.08 -12.98 14.84
C SER A 109 24.51 -11.57 14.66
N LEU A 110 24.45 -11.08 13.41
CA LEU A 110 23.96 -9.72 13.14
C LEU A 110 22.44 -9.70 12.88
N ALA A 111 21.95 -10.64 12.09
CA ALA A 111 20.55 -10.68 11.66
C ALA A 111 19.65 -11.52 12.60
N GLY A 112 20.21 -12.43 13.39
CA GLY A 112 19.44 -13.31 14.26
C GLY A 112 18.51 -12.58 15.23
N PRO A 113 18.98 -11.57 15.99
CA PRO A 113 18.11 -10.77 16.85
C PRO A 113 16.99 -10.03 16.10
N GLN A 114 17.30 -9.47 14.93
CA GLN A 114 16.32 -8.78 14.11
C GLN A 114 15.28 -9.76 13.53
N LEU A 115 15.72 -10.93 13.10
CA LEU A 115 14.85 -11.98 12.63
C LEU A 115 13.91 -12.47 13.74
N ALA A 116 14.44 -12.74 14.94
CA ALA A 116 13.64 -13.14 16.09
C ALA A 116 12.60 -12.06 16.47
N PHE A 117 13.01 -10.80 16.45
CA PHE A 117 12.11 -9.67 16.70
C PHE A 117 11.00 -9.57 15.62
N GLY A 118 11.35 -9.63 14.34
CA GLY A 118 10.38 -9.59 13.24
C GLY A 118 9.39 -10.76 13.30
N ILE A 119 9.87 -11.99 13.53
CA ILE A 119 8.99 -13.16 13.67
C ILE A 119 8.05 -12.99 14.88
N THR A 120 8.55 -12.45 16.00
CA THR A 120 7.72 -12.23 17.20
C THR A 120 6.64 -11.19 16.93
N LEU A 121 6.98 -10.10 16.25
CA LEU A 121 6.01 -9.06 15.85
C LEU A 121 4.97 -9.60 14.86
N GLY A 122 5.40 -10.24 13.79
CA GLY A 122 4.50 -10.78 12.77
C GLY A 122 3.56 -11.84 13.36
N ALA A 123 4.11 -12.84 14.08
CA ALA A 123 3.28 -13.84 14.75
C ALA A 123 2.32 -13.22 15.77
N GLY A 124 2.78 -12.22 16.54
CA GLY A 124 1.94 -11.49 17.49
C GLY A 124 0.78 -10.76 16.81
N GLN A 125 1.02 -10.11 15.68
CA GLN A 125 -0.01 -9.44 14.90
C GLN A 125 -1.07 -10.43 14.37
N TYR A 126 -0.66 -11.61 13.87
CA TYR A 126 -1.59 -12.66 13.49
C TYR A 126 -2.42 -13.17 14.67
N VAL A 127 -1.80 -13.45 15.81
CA VAL A 127 -2.51 -13.93 17.00
C VAL A 127 -3.55 -12.91 17.44
N ILE A 128 -3.17 -11.64 17.60
CA ILE A 128 -4.07 -10.57 18.02
C ILE A 128 -5.17 -10.35 16.96
N GLY A 129 -4.80 -10.25 15.69
CA GLY A 129 -5.74 -10.04 14.60
C GLY A 129 -6.77 -11.15 14.48
N ILE A 130 -6.34 -12.41 14.54
CA ILE A 130 -7.25 -13.57 14.47
C ILE A 130 -8.18 -13.60 15.70
N LEU A 131 -7.67 -13.30 16.90
CA LEU A 131 -8.51 -13.22 18.09
C LEU A 131 -9.56 -12.11 17.97
N ILE A 132 -9.19 -10.93 17.49
CA ILE A 132 -10.15 -9.83 17.24
C ILE A 132 -11.16 -10.25 16.16
N ALA A 133 -10.71 -10.87 15.08
CA ALA A 133 -11.60 -11.34 14.04
C ALA A 133 -12.58 -12.40 14.54
N ALA A 134 -12.12 -13.38 15.33
CA ALA A 134 -12.94 -14.47 15.84
C ALA A 134 -13.91 -14.02 16.95
N LEU A 135 -13.47 -13.16 17.84
CA LEU A 135 -14.24 -12.79 19.03
C LEU A 135 -15.13 -11.54 18.83
N VAL A 136 -14.75 -10.68 17.89
CA VAL A 136 -15.43 -9.39 17.69
C VAL A 136 -15.95 -9.24 16.26
N LEU A 137 -15.06 -9.30 15.25
CA LEU A 137 -15.46 -8.92 13.89
C LEU A 137 -16.44 -9.92 13.27
N ALA A 138 -16.18 -11.21 13.39
CA ALA A 138 -17.05 -12.23 12.82
C ALA A 138 -18.42 -12.29 13.54
N PRO A 139 -18.50 -12.35 14.88
CA PRO A 139 -19.81 -12.47 15.55
C PRO A 139 -20.65 -11.20 15.47
N PHE A 140 -20.06 -10.00 15.50
CA PHE A 140 -20.82 -8.75 15.56
C PHE A 140 -21.01 -8.06 14.20
N PHE A 141 -20.10 -8.30 13.26
CA PHE A 141 -20.09 -7.60 11.97
C PHE A 141 -20.15 -8.53 10.76
N GLY A 142 -20.10 -9.87 10.96
CA GLY A 142 -20.14 -10.83 9.87
C GLY A 142 -18.89 -10.83 8.98
N VAL A 143 -17.78 -10.27 9.45
CA VAL A 143 -16.53 -10.17 8.69
C VAL A 143 -15.82 -11.53 8.68
N PRO A 144 -15.27 -11.99 7.55
CA PRO A 144 -14.52 -13.25 7.48
C PRO A 144 -13.34 -13.28 8.47
N LEU A 145 -13.06 -14.48 9.04
CA LEU A 145 -11.93 -14.66 9.98
C LEU A 145 -10.58 -14.26 9.38
N MET A 146 -10.47 -14.33 8.07
CA MET A 146 -9.31 -13.91 7.30
C MET A 146 -8.96 -12.42 7.49
N ALA A 147 -9.93 -11.59 7.88
CA ALA A 147 -9.68 -10.20 8.24
C ALA A 147 -8.67 -10.06 9.40
N GLY A 148 -8.48 -11.11 10.20
CA GLY A 148 -7.45 -11.16 11.24
C GLY A 148 -6.01 -11.08 10.71
N ALA A 149 -5.78 -11.44 9.45
CA ALA A 149 -4.47 -11.34 8.82
C ALA A 149 -4.13 -9.92 8.33
N LEU A 150 -5.13 -9.04 8.20
CA LEU A 150 -4.95 -7.71 7.61
C LEU A 150 -3.97 -6.82 8.38
N ILE A 151 -3.84 -7.01 9.69
CA ILE A 151 -2.92 -6.22 10.52
C ILE A 151 -1.48 -6.49 10.09
N GLU A 152 -1.07 -7.75 10.03
CA GLU A 152 0.29 -8.13 9.66
C GLU A 152 0.57 -7.81 8.18
N ILE A 153 -0.35 -8.20 7.28
CA ILE A 153 -0.23 -7.94 5.84
C ILE A 153 -0.08 -6.44 5.56
N GLY A 154 -0.85 -5.60 6.26
CA GLY A 154 -0.80 -4.16 6.07
C GLY A 154 0.39 -3.49 6.75
N PHE A 155 0.65 -3.80 8.04
CA PHE A 155 1.66 -3.08 8.83
C PHE A 155 3.08 -3.57 8.55
N GLU A 156 3.30 -4.88 8.58
CA GLU A 156 4.63 -5.47 8.34
C GLU A 156 4.85 -5.71 6.85
N GLY A 157 3.88 -6.28 6.15
CA GLY A 157 3.93 -6.51 4.71
C GLY A 157 3.88 -5.22 3.88
N GLY A 158 3.09 -4.25 4.29
CA GLY A 158 2.93 -2.94 3.65
C GLY A 158 2.13 -2.98 2.34
N HIS A 159 2.07 -1.83 1.64
CA HIS A 159 1.24 -1.64 0.44
C HIS A 159 1.51 -2.66 -0.68
N GLY A 160 2.80 -3.01 -0.90
CA GLY A 160 3.17 -3.95 -1.96
C GLY A 160 2.64 -5.35 -1.71
N THR A 161 2.81 -5.87 -0.49
CA THR A 161 2.29 -7.18 -0.08
C THR A 161 0.77 -7.19 -0.10
N ALA A 162 0.13 -6.16 0.47
CA ALA A 162 -1.31 -6.02 0.53
C ALA A 162 -1.95 -6.06 -0.87
N ALA A 163 -1.43 -5.25 -1.81
CA ALA A 163 -1.91 -5.23 -3.18
C ALA A 163 -1.55 -6.50 -3.97
N GLY A 164 -0.39 -7.11 -3.69
CA GLY A 164 0.04 -8.35 -4.33
C GLY A 164 -0.81 -9.59 -3.96
N LEU A 165 -1.59 -9.50 -2.88
CA LEU A 165 -2.49 -10.57 -2.43
C LEU A 165 -3.94 -10.45 -2.96
N GLN A 166 -4.21 -9.53 -3.87
CA GLN A 166 -5.55 -9.25 -4.39
C GLN A 166 -6.24 -10.51 -4.95
N GLU A 167 -5.56 -11.26 -5.82
CA GLU A 167 -6.10 -12.50 -6.38
C GLU A 167 -6.35 -13.54 -5.29
N THR A 168 -5.40 -13.69 -4.35
CA THR A 168 -5.52 -14.63 -3.24
C THR A 168 -6.74 -14.34 -2.36
N PHE A 169 -6.98 -13.07 -2.01
CA PHE A 169 -8.17 -12.69 -1.25
C PHE A 169 -9.46 -12.96 -2.02
N ALA A 170 -9.49 -12.70 -3.33
CA ALA A 170 -10.65 -12.97 -4.16
C ALA A 170 -10.94 -14.48 -4.27
N GLU A 171 -9.92 -15.33 -4.49
CA GLU A 171 -10.04 -16.79 -4.54
C GLU A 171 -10.55 -17.39 -3.22
N LEU A 172 -10.16 -16.79 -2.10
CA LEU A 172 -10.59 -17.21 -0.76
C LEU A 172 -11.94 -16.62 -0.34
N GLY A 173 -12.63 -15.90 -1.23
CA GLY A 173 -13.96 -15.34 -0.98
C GLY A 173 -13.98 -14.06 -0.15
N PHE A 174 -12.85 -13.34 -0.08
CA PHE A 174 -12.72 -12.06 0.60
C PHE A 174 -12.19 -10.98 -0.36
N ALA A 175 -12.97 -10.67 -1.39
CA ALA A 175 -12.56 -9.75 -2.47
C ALA A 175 -12.12 -8.37 -1.98
N ASP A 176 -12.77 -7.82 -0.94
CA ASP A 176 -12.42 -6.51 -0.36
C ASP A 176 -11.14 -6.55 0.50
N GLY A 177 -10.59 -7.74 0.74
CA GLY A 177 -9.46 -7.96 1.64
C GLY A 177 -8.21 -7.19 1.23
N ALA A 178 -7.91 -7.10 -0.07
CA ALA A 178 -6.75 -6.37 -0.57
C ALA A 178 -6.88 -4.86 -0.34
N ASP A 179 -8.03 -4.28 -0.63
CA ASP A 179 -8.27 -2.84 -0.41
C ASP A 179 -8.20 -2.47 1.07
N LEU A 180 -8.77 -3.32 1.93
CA LEU A 180 -8.67 -3.16 3.38
C LEU A 180 -7.22 -3.28 3.87
N ALA A 181 -6.45 -4.24 3.35
CA ALA A 181 -5.03 -4.40 3.67
C ALA A 181 -4.19 -3.19 3.23
N VAL A 182 -4.46 -2.63 2.04
CA VAL A 182 -3.82 -1.39 1.55
C VAL A 182 -4.17 -0.20 2.45
N GLY A 183 -5.44 -0.11 2.88
CA GLY A 183 -5.87 0.87 3.87
C GLY A 183 -5.13 0.72 5.21
N MET A 184 -5.00 -0.51 5.71
CA MET A 184 -4.21 -0.83 6.91
C MET A 184 -2.73 -0.46 6.74
N ALA A 185 -2.13 -0.72 5.58
CA ALA A 185 -0.75 -0.31 5.28
C ALA A 185 -0.56 1.21 5.36
N THR A 186 -1.53 1.97 4.85
CA THR A 186 -1.51 3.44 4.94
C THR A 186 -1.57 3.90 6.41
N VAL A 187 -2.48 3.32 7.19
CA VAL A 187 -2.59 3.59 8.63
C VAL A 187 -1.30 3.19 9.36
N GLY A 188 -0.71 2.05 9.00
CA GLY A 188 0.56 1.57 9.55
C GLY A 188 1.71 2.57 9.33
N VAL A 189 1.88 3.04 8.11
CA VAL A 189 2.91 4.04 7.79
C VAL A 189 2.68 5.35 8.55
N ILE A 190 1.45 5.87 8.54
CA ILE A 190 1.12 7.13 9.22
C ILE A 190 1.34 6.99 10.73
N SER A 191 0.84 5.91 11.34
CA SER A 191 1.00 5.67 12.78
C SER A 191 2.47 5.46 13.16
N GLY A 192 3.22 4.69 12.36
CA GLY A 192 4.65 4.48 12.56
C GLY A 192 5.45 5.79 12.52
N ILE A 193 5.11 6.69 11.60
CA ILE A 193 5.75 8.01 11.53
C ILE A 193 5.37 8.87 12.74
N VAL A 194 4.07 8.98 13.03
CA VAL A 194 3.59 9.84 14.13
C VAL A 194 4.12 9.37 15.48
N PHE A 195 3.94 8.10 15.80
CA PHE A 195 4.42 7.53 17.07
C PHE A 195 5.94 7.45 17.12
N GLY A 196 6.60 7.15 16.00
CA GLY A 196 8.05 7.15 15.92
C GLY A 196 8.65 8.52 16.24
N ILE A 197 8.04 9.62 15.74
CA ILE A 197 8.49 10.99 16.06
C ILE A 197 8.23 11.35 17.52
N ILE A 198 7.12 10.87 18.11
CA ILE A 198 6.81 11.14 19.51
C ILE A 198 7.77 10.42 20.46
N LEU A 199 8.32 9.27 20.05
CA LEU A 199 9.21 8.45 20.87
C LEU A 199 10.68 8.85 20.78
N ILE A 200 11.06 9.71 19.86
CA ILE A 200 12.42 10.27 19.69
C ILE A 200 12.53 11.64 20.37
#